data_63c36f4dec39204a824f778c3582061e
#
_entry.id   63c36f4dec39204a824f778c3582061e
#
_cell.length_a   1.000
_cell.length_b   1.000
_cell.length_c   1.000
_cell.angle_alpha   90.00
_cell.angle_beta   90.00
_cell.angle_gamma   90.00
#
_symmetry.space_group_name_H-M   'P 1'
#
loop_
_entity.id
_entity.type
_entity.pdbx_description
1 polymer ?
#
loop_
_entity_poly.entity_id
_entity_poly.type
_entity_poly.pdbx_seq_one_letter_code
_entity_poly.pdbx_strand_id
1 'polypeptide(L)'
;LISHRLGLETDADLLVQRVTKNDKGEEQVADVAYVDDVDNRNGRIGGDFDYSTNDPSYRFAVPDDGVYRVRIRDSLGTARSDGRYIYRLQIRSEVPDFRLIANARQLKVANANTVSYYSPVLRKGGTALMELVAVRQDGFGGEIEVAVEGLPEGVECAATTLPSNASSVWLVFKAQEDVKDWMGPIRIVGKAKVAERDVARYARIISVVWNTGNRTTQPAYFRVMRDLVLSVTSKETYPALVQVGDGNLLETSRGGKIDVPIKVARRLGFGEKFKLIAQNVPGEVKPGDLEINGDKSEGTLAVHITNAKAKVGLYNFYLRSDTKVKIPRNADAVARAEAEQKLIVAAVAQIAEELKTAKAELDAAAKAAGEAAKAAKDG
;
A
#
# COMPACT_ATOMS: atom_id res chain seq x y z
N LEU A 1 4.78 -9.97 29.07
CA LEU A 1 5.47 -8.90 29.82
C LEU A 1 5.41 -7.60 29.01
N ILE A 2 5.48 -6.45 29.68
CA ILE A 2 5.54 -5.13 29.05
C ILE A 2 6.55 -4.30 29.84
N SER A 3 7.65 -3.95 29.19
CA SER A 3 8.69 -3.06 29.74
C SER A 3 9.32 -2.23 28.61
N HIS A 4 9.94 -2.86 27.64
CA HIS A 4 10.49 -2.19 26.45
C HIS A 4 9.44 -1.33 25.71
N ARG A 5 8.21 -1.83 25.58
CA ARG A 5 7.09 -1.08 24.98
C ARG A 5 6.59 0.10 25.82
N LEU A 6 7.08 0.26 27.04
CA LEU A 6 6.88 1.50 27.83
C LEU A 6 7.90 2.57 27.48
N GLY A 7 8.80 2.32 26.55
CA GLY A 7 9.88 3.22 26.16
C GLY A 7 11.13 3.10 27.03
N LEU A 8 11.29 1.97 27.71
CA LEU A 8 12.44 1.68 28.56
C LEU A 8 13.51 0.90 27.78
N GLU A 9 14.77 1.15 28.11
CA GLU A 9 15.90 0.37 27.59
C GLU A 9 16.05 -0.92 28.39
N THR A 10 15.04 -1.81 28.31
CA THR A 10 15.00 -3.10 29.00
C THR A 10 14.98 -4.23 27.98
N ASP A 11 15.57 -5.35 28.38
CA ASP A 11 15.66 -6.57 27.60
C ASP A 11 15.27 -7.74 28.53
N ALA A 12 13.97 -7.91 28.69
CA ALA A 12 13.41 -8.79 29.69
C ALA A 12 13.15 -10.19 29.16
N ASP A 13 13.54 -11.21 29.92
CA ASP A 13 13.21 -12.62 29.66
C ASP A 13 12.24 -13.19 30.69
N LEU A 14 11.51 -14.24 30.29
CA LEU A 14 10.62 -15.03 31.13
C LEU A 14 11.11 -16.47 31.23
N LEU A 15 11.25 -16.97 32.45
CA LEU A 15 11.43 -18.38 32.71
C LEU A 15 10.21 -18.91 33.44
N VAL A 16 9.51 -19.87 32.84
CA VAL A 16 8.37 -20.57 33.46
C VAL A 16 8.87 -21.90 34.02
N GLN A 17 8.60 -22.14 35.29
CA GLN A 17 9.05 -23.30 36.00
C GLN A 17 7.87 -24.02 36.65
N ARG A 18 7.88 -25.37 36.66
CA ARG A 18 6.98 -26.19 37.47
C ARG A 18 7.62 -26.41 38.84
N VAL A 19 6.85 -26.22 39.90
CA VAL A 19 7.30 -26.43 41.26
C VAL A 19 6.57 -27.63 41.82
N THR A 20 7.31 -28.65 42.25
CA THR A 20 6.81 -29.86 42.90
C THR A 20 7.45 -30.02 44.29
N LYS A 21 6.96 -30.91 45.12
CA LYS A 21 7.61 -31.28 46.37
C LYS A 21 8.00 -32.75 46.31
N ASN A 22 9.20 -33.04 46.79
CA ASN A 22 9.64 -34.40 46.95
C ASN A 22 9.02 -35.08 48.22
N ASP A 23 9.30 -36.31 48.47
CA ASP A 23 8.79 -37.05 49.62
C ASP A 23 9.21 -36.49 50.98
N LYS A 24 10.25 -35.65 50.99
CA LYS A 24 10.73 -34.91 52.16
C LYS A 24 10.13 -33.54 52.34
N GLY A 25 9.24 -33.11 51.43
CA GLY A 25 8.59 -31.81 51.43
C GLY A 25 9.47 -30.68 50.85
N GLU A 26 10.63 -30.98 50.31
CA GLU A 26 11.54 -29.99 49.69
C GLU A 26 11.06 -29.65 48.28
N GLU A 27 11.18 -28.35 47.92
CA GLU A 27 10.81 -27.89 46.56
C GLU A 27 11.75 -28.46 45.49
N GLN A 28 11.17 -29.04 44.46
CA GLN A 28 11.83 -29.39 43.22
C GLN A 28 11.30 -28.50 42.12
N VAL A 29 12.22 -27.90 41.35
CA VAL A 29 11.89 -26.94 40.30
C VAL A 29 12.40 -27.47 38.97
N ALA A 30 11.49 -27.55 38.02
CA ALA A 30 11.81 -27.95 36.64
C ALA A 30 11.45 -26.81 35.67
N ASP A 31 12.38 -26.48 34.78
CA ASP A 31 12.15 -25.47 33.74
C ASP A 31 11.17 -26.02 32.69
N VAL A 32 10.13 -25.25 32.41
CA VAL A 32 9.10 -25.59 31.43
C VAL A 32 9.33 -24.85 30.13
N ALA A 33 9.60 -23.56 30.22
CA ALA A 33 9.85 -22.71 29.06
C ALA A 33 10.75 -21.52 29.42
N TYR A 34 11.65 -21.22 28.53
CA TYR A 34 12.39 -19.95 28.50
C TYR A 34 11.91 -19.14 27.29
N VAL A 35 11.53 -17.91 27.52
CA VAL A 35 10.96 -17.02 26.49
C VAL A 35 11.68 -15.68 26.54
N ASP A 36 12.21 -15.33 25.41
CA ASP A 36 12.93 -14.10 25.14
C ASP A 36 12.09 -13.18 24.26
N ASP A 37 12.70 -12.36 23.48
CA ASP A 37 12.11 -11.37 22.59
C ASP A 37 11.03 -11.90 21.63
N VAL A 38 10.15 -11.05 21.25
CA VAL A 38 9.43 -11.20 19.97
C VAL A 38 10.37 -10.69 18.87
N ASP A 39 11.18 -11.60 18.33
CA ASP A 39 12.18 -11.26 17.33
C ASP A 39 11.57 -10.78 16.00
N ASN A 40 12.38 -10.17 15.15
CA ASN A 40 11.94 -9.62 13.88
C ASN A 40 11.46 -10.69 12.87
N ARG A 41 11.74 -11.97 13.06
CA ARG A 41 11.20 -13.06 12.26
C ARG A 41 9.76 -13.39 12.64
N ASN A 42 9.47 -13.36 13.94
CA ASN A 42 8.16 -13.62 14.51
C ASN A 42 7.30 -12.36 14.61
N GLY A 43 7.92 -11.17 14.73
CA GLY A 43 7.27 -9.89 14.83
C GLY A 43 6.95 -9.22 13.49
N ARG A 44 7.23 -9.88 12.36
CA ARG A 44 7.02 -9.30 11.04
C ARG A 44 5.80 -9.87 10.35
N ILE A 45 4.87 -9.00 9.94
CA ILE A 45 3.65 -9.37 9.22
C ILE A 45 3.54 -8.49 7.98
N GLY A 46 3.13 -9.10 6.86
CA GLY A 46 3.16 -8.42 5.57
C GLY A 46 4.59 -8.10 5.13
N GLY A 47 4.76 -7.15 4.23
CA GLY A 47 6.09 -6.80 3.72
C GLY A 47 6.90 -5.91 4.65
N ASP A 48 6.23 -5.03 5.38
CA ASP A 48 6.85 -3.88 6.02
C ASP A 48 6.53 -3.70 7.51
N PHE A 49 5.40 -4.21 7.97
CA PHE A 49 4.99 -4.02 9.35
C PHE A 49 5.79 -4.92 10.28
N ASP A 50 6.53 -4.31 11.20
CA ASP A 50 7.35 -4.98 12.19
C ASP A 50 6.86 -4.57 13.60
N TYR A 51 6.46 -5.56 14.40
CA TYR A 51 6.05 -5.37 15.80
C TYR A 51 6.98 -6.12 16.76
N SER A 52 8.20 -6.44 16.32
CA SER A 52 9.22 -7.01 17.19
C SER A 52 9.46 -6.13 18.42
N THR A 53 9.75 -6.74 19.53
CA THR A 53 9.97 -6.08 20.82
C THR A 53 10.77 -6.97 21.74
N ASN A 54 11.59 -6.37 22.59
CA ASN A 54 12.30 -7.04 23.67
C ASN A 54 11.37 -7.40 24.86
N ASP A 55 10.06 -7.33 24.67
CA ASP A 55 9.10 -7.77 25.68
C ASP A 55 8.62 -9.19 25.36
N PRO A 56 8.93 -10.20 26.16
CA PRO A 56 8.52 -11.57 25.91
C PRO A 56 7.00 -11.75 26.00
N SER A 57 6.48 -12.61 25.15
CA SER A 57 5.09 -13.02 25.13
C SER A 57 4.99 -14.52 24.95
N TYR A 58 4.30 -15.19 25.85
CA TYR A 58 4.21 -16.65 25.87
C TYR A 58 2.78 -17.13 25.97
N ARG A 59 2.42 -18.03 25.06
CA ARG A 59 1.18 -18.80 25.13
C ARG A 59 1.47 -20.09 25.87
N PHE A 60 1.07 -20.17 27.12
CA PHE A 60 1.31 -21.32 27.99
C PHE A 60 0.10 -22.25 28.03
N ALA A 61 0.22 -23.42 27.41
CA ALA A 61 -0.71 -24.51 27.60
C ALA A 61 -0.31 -25.25 28.88
N VAL A 62 -1.03 -25.02 29.95
CA VAL A 62 -0.77 -25.68 31.27
C VAL A 62 -0.99 -27.19 31.13
N PRO A 63 0.05 -28.02 31.29
CA PRO A 63 -0.09 -29.46 31.06
C PRO A 63 -0.88 -30.16 32.15
N ASP A 64 -0.74 -29.78 33.40
CA ASP A 64 -1.40 -30.35 34.57
C ASP A 64 -1.64 -29.29 35.64
N ASP A 65 -2.57 -29.58 36.57
CA ASP A 65 -2.77 -28.79 37.76
C ASP A 65 -1.50 -28.78 38.60
N GLY A 66 -1.16 -27.64 39.18
CA GLY A 66 0.04 -27.50 39.96
C GLY A 66 0.48 -26.07 40.21
N VAL A 67 1.63 -25.91 40.82
CA VAL A 67 2.24 -24.64 41.08
C VAL A 67 3.28 -24.35 39.99
N TYR A 68 3.13 -23.16 39.37
CA TYR A 68 4.07 -22.68 38.38
C TYR A 68 4.68 -21.38 38.87
N ARG A 69 5.98 -21.24 38.70
CA ARG A 69 6.74 -20.04 39.03
C ARG A 69 7.15 -19.33 37.75
N VAL A 70 6.85 -18.04 37.66
CA VAL A 70 7.35 -17.19 36.60
C VAL A 70 8.49 -16.33 37.13
N ARG A 71 9.66 -16.48 36.57
CA ARG A 71 10.81 -15.64 36.85
C ARG A 71 10.97 -14.63 35.73
N ILE A 72 11.21 -13.40 36.11
CA ILE A 72 11.47 -12.27 35.20
C ILE A 72 12.90 -11.81 35.47
N ARG A 73 13.65 -11.66 34.39
CA ARG A 73 15.00 -11.14 34.44
C ARG A 73 15.19 -10.12 33.34
N ASP A 74 15.96 -9.07 33.59
CA ASP A 74 16.44 -8.15 32.56
C ASP A 74 17.82 -8.63 32.10
N SER A 75 17.96 -9.02 30.84
CA SER A 75 19.21 -9.54 30.27
C SER A 75 20.32 -8.49 30.25
N LEU A 76 19.96 -7.20 30.19
CA LEU A 76 20.90 -6.07 30.30
C LEU A 76 21.22 -5.71 31.76
N GLY A 77 20.49 -6.27 32.70
CA GLY A 77 20.38 -5.82 34.09
C GLY A 77 21.51 -6.21 35.03
N THR A 78 22.49 -7.03 34.61
CA THR A 78 23.60 -7.47 35.51
C THR A 78 24.48 -6.30 36.00
N ALA A 79 24.41 -5.13 35.38
CA ALA A 79 25.16 -3.92 35.74
C ALA A 79 24.26 -2.73 36.07
N ARG A 80 22.94 -2.85 35.98
CA ARG A 80 22.00 -1.73 36.12
C ARG A 80 20.92 -2.07 37.13
N SER A 81 20.98 -1.49 38.30
CA SER A 81 19.87 -1.48 39.26
C SER A 81 19.31 -0.07 39.34
N ASP A 82 18.17 0.17 38.68
CA ASP A 82 17.53 1.48 38.68
C ASP A 82 16.02 1.30 38.86
N GLY A 83 15.45 1.97 39.83
CA GLY A 83 14.00 1.93 40.11
C GLY A 83 13.11 2.46 38.98
N ARG A 84 13.69 3.03 37.97
CA ARG A 84 12.97 3.43 36.72
C ARG A 84 12.71 2.29 35.78
N TYR A 85 13.45 1.16 35.89
CA TYR A 85 13.21 -0.02 35.10
C TYR A 85 12.05 -0.82 35.69
N ILE A 86 10.88 -0.50 35.23
CA ILE A 86 9.62 -1.12 35.65
C ILE A 86 9.12 -2.09 34.59
N TYR A 87 8.35 -3.06 35.03
CA TYR A 87 7.64 -3.95 34.14
C TYR A 87 6.19 -4.16 34.56
N ARG A 88 5.36 -4.56 33.63
CA ARG A 88 4.00 -5.02 33.86
C ARG A 88 3.88 -6.46 33.40
N LEU A 89 3.70 -7.38 34.34
CA LEU A 89 3.35 -8.76 34.03
C LEU A 89 1.83 -8.85 33.90
N GLN A 90 1.37 -9.46 32.81
CA GLN A 90 -0.04 -9.77 32.57
C GLN A 90 -0.17 -11.27 32.35
N ILE A 91 -0.93 -11.93 33.22
CA ILE A 91 -1.32 -13.34 33.07
C ILE A 91 -2.83 -13.36 32.93
N ARG A 92 -3.32 -13.94 31.87
CA ARG A 92 -4.75 -13.99 31.55
C ARG A 92 -5.09 -15.23 30.69
N SER A 93 -6.34 -15.62 30.69
CA SER A 93 -6.86 -16.54 29.70
C SER A 93 -6.80 -15.93 28.31
N GLU A 94 -6.75 -16.79 27.28
CA GLU A 94 -6.82 -16.38 25.89
C GLU A 94 -8.19 -15.76 25.59
N VAL A 95 -8.17 -14.67 24.86
CA VAL A 95 -9.34 -14.02 24.28
C VAL A 95 -9.05 -13.84 22.79
N PRO A 96 -9.45 -14.80 21.95
CA PRO A 96 -9.23 -14.72 20.53
C PRO A 96 -9.75 -13.38 19.97
N ASP A 97 -8.92 -12.71 19.20
CA ASP A 97 -9.23 -11.42 18.56
C ASP A 97 -8.31 -11.19 17.35
N PHE A 98 -8.59 -10.14 16.61
CA PHE A 98 -7.71 -9.67 15.55
C PHE A 98 -7.64 -8.15 15.52
N ARG A 99 -6.54 -7.64 15.00
CA ARG A 99 -6.34 -6.22 14.71
C ARG A 99 -5.95 -6.05 13.26
N LEU A 100 -6.38 -4.96 12.66
CA LEU A 100 -6.10 -4.65 11.28
C LEU A 100 -5.24 -3.40 11.18
N ILE A 101 -4.28 -3.46 10.27
CA ILE A 101 -3.34 -2.38 9.99
C ILE A 101 -3.36 -2.15 8.48
N ALA A 102 -3.76 -0.97 8.05
CA ALA A 102 -3.70 -0.57 6.65
C ALA A 102 -2.41 0.22 6.41
N ASN A 103 -1.60 -0.29 5.51
CA ASN A 103 -0.31 0.28 5.18
C ASN A 103 -0.40 1.05 3.86
N ALA A 104 -0.47 2.37 3.95
CA ALA A 104 -0.37 3.25 2.79
C ALA A 104 1.10 3.41 2.41
N ARG A 105 1.56 2.64 1.44
CA ARG A 105 2.96 2.68 0.98
C ARG A 105 3.08 2.80 -0.53
N GLN A 106 4.17 3.40 -0.96
CA GLN A 106 4.56 3.38 -2.36
C GLN A 106 5.14 1.99 -2.72
N LEU A 107 4.60 1.36 -3.76
CA LEU A 107 5.01 0.01 -4.18
C LEU A 107 6.47 -0.06 -4.65
N LYS A 108 6.95 1.02 -5.27
CA LYS A 108 8.33 1.14 -5.76
C LYS A 108 8.86 2.51 -5.42
N VAL A 109 9.91 2.55 -4.63
CA VAL A 109 10.66 3.78 -4.32
C VAL A 109 11.98 3.77 -5.09
N ALA A 110 12.42 4.95 -5.52
CA ALA A 110 13.66 5.08 -6.29
C ALA A 110 14.89 4.67 -5.46
N ASN A 111 14.85 4.96 -4.17
CA ASN A 111 15.87 4.57 -3.21
C ASN A 111 15.18 4.05 -1.94
N ALA A 112 15.52 2.83 -1.52
CA ALA A 112 14.93 2.19 -0.35
C ALA A 112 15.22 2.94 0.96
N ASN A 113 16.29 3.71 1.02
CA ASN A 113 16.72 4.46 2.22
C ASN A 113 16.14 5.88 2.27
N THR A 114 15.27 6.27 1.36
CA THR A 114 14.65 7.58 1.39
C THR A 114 13.39 7.61 2.23
N VAL A 115 13.12 8.76 2.85
CA VAL A 115 11.82 9.05 3.45
C VAL A 115 10.76 9.00 2.37
N SER A 116 9.71 8.23 2.59
CA SER A 116 8.63 8.05 1.64
C SER A 116 7.31 8.40 2.30
N TYR A 117 6.77 9.57 1.96
CA TYR A 117 5.40 9.91 2.31
C TYR A 117 4.50 9.44 1.18
N TYR A 118 3.48 8.69 1.52
CA TYR A 118 2.53 8.21 0.54
C TYR A 118 1.10 8.39 1.03
N SER A 119 0.29 9.00 0.19
CA SER A 119 -1.16 9.01 0.32
C SER A 119 -1.74 8.44 -0.96
N PRO A 120 -2.73 7.56 -0.91
CA PRO A 120 -3.31 6.99 -2.11
C PRO A 120 -4.00 8.08 -2.93
N VAL A 121 -3.57 8.19 -4.19
CA VAL A 121 -4.16 9.09 -5.19
C VAL A 121 -4.69 8.26 -6.33
N LEU A 122 -5.98 8.37 -6.59
CA LEU A 122 -6.64 7.76 -7.73
C LEU A 122 -6.78 8.78 -8.86
N ARG A 123 -6.42 8.35 -10.05
CA ARG A 123 -6.65 9.09 -11.29
C ARG A 123 -7.84 8.48 -12.02
N LYS A 124 -8.50 9.27 -12.82
CA LYS A 124 -9.57 8.82 -13.71
C LYS A 124 -9.17 7.55 -14.46
N GLY A 125 -9.99 6.50 -14.33
CA GLY A 125 -9.74 5.20 -14.91
C GLY A 125 -8.48 4.48 -14.41
N GLY A 126 -7.95 4.86 -13.24
CA GLY A 126 -6.77 4.27 -12.65
C GLY A 126 -7.07 3.41 -11.43
N THR A 127 -6.01 2.81 -10.89
CA THR A 127 -6.05 1.99 -9.69
C THR A 127 -5.02 2.45 -8.65
N ALA A 128 -5.32 2.22 -7.38
CA ALA A 128 -4.37 2.36 -6.28
C ALA A 128 -4.43 1.10 -5.41
N LEU A 129 -3.31 0.75 -4.82
CA LEU A 129 -3.19 -0.44 -3.99
C LEU A 129 -2.91 -0.06 -2.55
N MET A 130 -3.47 -0.85 -1.62
CA MET A 130 -3.19 -0.74 -0.20
C MET A 130 -3.05 -2.12 0.42
N GLU A 131 -2.02 -2.32 1.20
CA GLU A 131 -1.84 -3.55 1.96
C GLU A 131 -2.61 -3.47 3.26
N LEU A 132 -3.42 -4.49 3.52
CA LEU A 132 -4.08 -4.70 4.80
C LEU A 132 -3.44 -5.90 5.49
N VAL A 133 -2.95 -5.69 6.69
CA VAL A 133 -2.30 -6.69 7.52
C VAL A 133 -3.20 -7.03 8.70
N ALA A 134 -3.33 -8.32 9.02
CA ALA A 134 -4.03 -8.78 10.21
C ALA A 134 -3.03 -9.30 11.25
N VAL A 135 -3.07 -8.72 12.42
CA VAL A 135 -2.42 -9.24 13.63
C VAL A 135 -3.45 -10.10 14.36
N ARG A 136 -3.30 -11.41 14.26
CA ARG A 136 -4.16 -12.38 14.93
C ARG A 136 -3.67 -12.58 16.34
N GLN A 137 -4.57 -12.57 17.30
CA GLN A 137 -4.27 -12.64 18.72
C GLN A 137 -4.93 -13.85 19.35
N ASP A 138 -4.28 -14.40 20.37
CA ASP A 138 -4.81 -15.43 21.27
C ASP A 138 -5.46 -16.62 20.52
N GLY A 139 -4.79 -17.10 19.47
CA GLY A 139 -5.23 -18.26 18.71
C GLY A 139 -6.35 -18.02 17.71
N PHE A 140 -6.74 -16.76 17.46
CA PHE A 140 -7.70 -16.50 16.38
C PHE A 140 -7.16 -16.95 15.03
N GLY A 141 -7.82 -17.92 14.40
CA GLY A 141 -7.45 -18.49 13.09
C GLY A 141 -8.54 -18.37 12.02
N GLY A 142 -9.59 -17.57 12.27
CA GLY A 142 -10.70 -17.43 11.33
C GLY A 142 -10.39 -16.56 10.10
N GLU A 143 -11.24 -16.64 9.11
CA GLU A 143 -11.25 -15.73 7.97
C GLU A 143 -11.78 -14.36 8.40
N ILE A 144 -11.35 -13.31 7.71
CA ILE A 144 -11.80 -11.94 7.97
C ILE A 144 -12.34 -11.35 6.67
N GLU A 145 -13.62 -11.05 6.64
CA GLU A 145 -14.25 -10.32 5.55
C GLU A 145 -13.86 -8.84 5.64
N VAL A 146 -13.37 -8.29 4.54
CA VAL A 146 -12.86 -6.92 4.50
C VAL A 146 -13.66 -6.08 3.52
N ALA A 147 -14.09 -4.92 3.98
CA ALA A 147 -14.79 -3.92 3.18
C ALA A 147 -14.22 -2.51 3.43
N VAL A 148 -14.49 -1.61 2.51
CA VAL A 148 -14.12 -0.19 2.61
C VAL A 148 -15.39 0.66 2.67
N GLU A 149 -15.44 1.53 3.65
CA GLU A 149 -16.55 2.47 3.86
C GLU A 149 -16.12 3.90 3.51
N GLY A 150 -17.09 4.72 3.05
CA GLY A 150 -16.87 6.13 2.76
C GLY A 150 -16.21 6.41 1.41
N LEU A 151 -16.27 5.47 0.48
CA LEU A 151 -15.82 5.70 -0.89
C LEU A 151 -16.76 6.69 -1.60
N PRO A 152 -16.23 7.65 -2.41
CA PRO A 152 -17.06 8.53 -3.21
C PRO A 152 -17.68 7.80 -4.41
N GLU A 153 -18.66 8.42 -5.02
CA GLU A 153 -19.25 7.97 -6.29
C GLU A 153 -18.19 7.81 -7.38
N GLY A 154 -18.25 6.72 -8.13
CA GLY A 154 -17.27 6.39 -9.17
C GLY A 154 -15.95 5.78 -8.64
N VAL A 155 -15.84 5.48 -7.35
CA VAL A 155 -14.73 4.74 -6.78
C VAL A 155 -15.20 3.43 -6.17
N GLU A 156 -14.54 2.37 -6.55
CA GLU A 156 -14.83 1.00 -6.10
C GLU A 156 -13.62 0.38 -5.40
N CYS A 157 -13.89 -0.43 -4.39
CA CYS A 157 -12.95 -1.39 -3.83
C CYS A 157 -13.76 -2.66 -3.57
N ALA A 158 -13.48 -3.71 -4.30
CA ALA A 158 -14.20 -4.96 -4.15
C ALA A 158 -14.00 -5.51 -2.73
N ALA A 159 -15.10 -5.98 -2.13
CA ALA A 159 -15.03 -6.71 -0.88
C ALA A 159 -14.12 -7.93 -1.08
N THR A 160 -13.28 -8.20 -0.10
CA THR A 160 -12.31 -9.28 -0.15
C THR A 160 -12.25 -10.01 1.18
N THR A 161 -11.78 -11.24 1.16
CA THR A 161 -11.58 -12.02 2.38
C THR A 161 -10.09 -12.21 2.62
N LEU A 162 -9.66 -11.93 3.84
CA LEU A 162 -8.33 -12.30 4.31
C LEU A 162 -8.42 -13.74 4.86
N PRO A 163 -7.83 -14.73 4.17
CA PRO A 163 -7.93 -16.13 4.53
C PRO A 163 -7.25 -16.42 5.88
N SER A 164 -7.64 -17.54 6.50
CA SER A 164 -7.07 -18.00 7.78
C SER A 164 -5.57 -18.28 7.72
N ASN A 165 -5.07 -18.68 6.57
CA ASN A 165 -3.65 -19.01 6.31
C ASN A 165 -2.81 -17.82 5.81
N ALA A 166 -3.40 -16.63 5.68
CA ALA A 166 -2.71 -15.42 5.26
C ALA A 166 -2.68 -14.37 6.36
N SER A 167 -1.60 -13.62 6.42
CA SER A 167 -1.44 -12.49 7.34
C SER A 167 -1.70 -11.13 6.70
N SER A 168 -1.81 -11.07 5.37
CA SER A 168 -2.12 -9.82 4.66
C SER A 168 -2.91 -10.07 3.39
N VAL A 169 -3.61 -9.03 2.94
CA VAL A 169 -4.32 -8.97 1.66
C VAL A 169 -4.15 -7.59 1.07
N TRP A 170 -4.21 -7.51 -0.26
CA TRP A 170 -4.14 -6.25 -0.97
C TRP A 170 -5.52 -5.79 -1.40
N LEU A 171 -5.86 -4.57 -1.05
CA LEU A 171 -7.05 -3.88 -1.49
C LEU A 171 -6.76 -3.09 -2.76
N VAL A 172 -7.59 -3.26 -3.77
CA VAL A 172 -7.48 -2.57 -5.06
C VAL A 172 -8.60 -1.55 -5.17
N PHE A 173 -8.23 -0.28 -5.05
CA PHE A 173 -9.14 0.83 -5.33
C PHE A 173 -9.12 1.13 -6.81
N LYS A 174 -10.28 1.30 -7.42
CA LYS A 174 -10.45 1.59 -8.84
C LYS A 174 -11.32 2.82 -9.01
N ALA A 175 -10.87 3.79 -9.79
CA ALA A 175 -11.66 4.94 -10.21
C ALA A 175 -12.29 4.68 -11.59
N GLN A 176 -13.56 4.99 -11.73
CA GLN A 176 -14.30 4.92 -13.00
C GLN A 176 -13.91 6.08 -13.93
N GLU A 177 -14.41 6.05 -15.17
CA GLU A 177 -14.10 7.05 -16.18
C GLU A 177 -14.74 8.41 -15.93
N ASP A 178 -15.85 8.45 -15.24
CA ASP A 178 -16.66 9.63 -14.93
C ASP A 178 -16.47 10.16 -13.51
N VAL A 179 -15.44 9.63 -12.80
CA VAL A 179 -15.15 10.03 -11.43
C VAL A 179 -14.91 11.54 -11.33
N LYS A 180 -15.45 12.14 -10.28
CA LYS A 180 -15.25 13.56 -9.94
C LYS A 180 -14.07 13.77 -9.00
N ASP A 181 -13.52 14.98 -8.96
CA ASP A 181 -12.52 15.36 -7.96
C ASP A 181 -13.11 15.20 -6.56
N TRP A 182 -12.40 14.48 -5.71
CA TRP A 182 -12.80 14.25 -4.33
C TRP A 182 -11.58 14.04 -3.44
N MET A 183 -11.68 14.46 -2.19
CA MET A 183 -10.71 14.17 -1.16
C MET A 183 -11.42 14.04 0.18
N GLY A 184 -11.23 12.91 0.84
CA GLY A 184 -11.87 12.69 2.13
C GLY A 184 -11.38 11.42 2.83
N PRO A 185 -11.81 11.23 4.08
CA PRO A 185 -11.47 10.06 4.86
C PRO A 185 -12.30 8.85 4.41
N ILE A 186 -11.62 7.71 4.31
CA ILE A 186 -12.23 6.40 4.14
C ILE A 186 -11.87 5.51 5.32
N ARG A 187 -12.64 4.43 5.55
CA ARG A 187 -12.38 3.46 6.61
C ARG A 187 -12.35 2.05 6.05
N ILE A 188 -11.44 1.25 6.55
CA ILE A 188 -11.36 -0.17 6.23
C ILE A 188 -11.85 -0.93 7.45
N VAL A 189 -12.83 -1.79 7.27
CA VAL A 189 -13.43 -2.61 8.31
C VAL A 189 -13.24 -4.09 7.97
N GLY A 190 -12.82 -4.87 8.95
CA GLY A 190 -12.82 -6.32 8.88
C GLY A 190 -13.86 -6.89 9.82
N LYS A 191 -14.59 -7.90 9.37
CA LYS A 191 -15.60 -8.64 10.12
C LYS A 191 -15.24 -10.10 10.17
N ALA A 192 -15.37 -10.72 11.32
CA ALA A 192 -15.12 -12.15 11.49
C ALA A 192 -15.96 -12.72 12.63
N LYS A 193 -16.20 -14.03 12.59
CA LYS A 193 -16.72 -14.77 13.75
C LYS A 193 -15.57 -15.13 14.69
N VAL A 194 -15.68 -14.68 15.92
CA VAL A 194 -14.71 -14.94 16.98
C VAL A 194 -15.46 -15.59 18.15
N ALA A 195 -15.18 -16.84 18.44
CA ALA A 195 -15.91 -17.60 19.47
C ALA A 195 -17.44 -17.43 19.36
N GLU A 196 -17.99 -17.69 18.17
CA GLU A 196 -19.42 -17.58 17.80
C GLU A 196 -20.02 -16.16 17.86
N ARG A 197 -19.20 -15.13 18.08
CA ARG A 197 -19.65 -13.74 18.07
C ARG A 197 -19.16 -13.02 16.80
N ASP A 198 -20.03 -12.22 16.22
CA ASP A 198 -19.65 -11.32 15.13
C ASP A 198 -18.85 -10.15 15.69
N VAL A 199 -17.62 -10.03 15.23
CA VAL A 199 -16.67 -9.01 15.67
C VAL A 199 -16.27 -8.17 14.47
N ALA A 200 -16.39 -6.86 14.61
CA ALA A 200 -15.91 -5.89 13.62
C ALA A 200 -14.71 -5.11 14.18
N ARG A 201 -13.69 -4.91 13.35
CA ARG A 201 -12.50 -4.12 13.70
C ARG A 201 -12.16 -3.16 12.55
N TYR A 202 -12.01 -1.89 12.89
CA TYR A 202 -11.47 -0.91 11.94
C TYR A 202 -9.95 -0.99 11.88
N ALA A 203 -9.42 -0.88 10.67
CA ALA A 203 -7.99 -0.87 10.47
C ALA A 203 -7.36 0.42 11.01
N ARG A 204 -6.24 0.28 11.71
CA ARG A 204 -5.36 1.40 12.03
C ARG A 204 -4.49 1.71 10.82
N ILE A 205 -4.38 2.98 10.52
CA ILE A 205 -3.63 3.43 9.36
C ILE A 205 -2.19 3.73 9.77
N ILE A 206 -1.26 3.18 9.01
CA ILE A 206 0.15 3.50 9.14
C ILE A 206 0.71 4.03 7.83
N SER A 207 1.74 4.83 7.92
CA SER A 207 2.55 5.26 6.79
C SER A 207 4.02 4.96 7.09
N VAL A 208 4.74 4.43 6.13
CA VAL A 208 6.19 4.26 6.23
C VAL A 208 6.84 5.62 6.13
N VAL A 209 7.48 6.07 7.20
CA VAL A 209 8.17 7.36 7.27
C VAL A 209 9.62 7.22 6.83
N TRP A 210 10.26 6.15 7.27
CA TRP A 210 11.63 5.82 6.91
C TRP A 210 11.71 4.36 6.48
N ASN A 211 12.05 4.13 5.24
CA ASN A 211 12.27 2.80 4.71
C ASN A 211 13.76 2.44 4.79
N THR A 212 14.06 1.17 4.75
CA THR A 212 15.43 0.65 4.78
C THR A 212 15.64 -0.36 3.67
N GLY A 213 16.87 -0.40 3.13
CA GLY A 213 17.25 -1.38 2.10
C GLY A 213 17.40 -2.80 2.64
N ASN A 214 17.71 -2.95 3.92
CA ASN A 214 17.85 -4.24 4.58
C ASN A 214 16.97 -4.32 5.82
N ARG A 215 15.77 -4.81 5.63
CA ARG A 215 14.77 -4.97 6.70
C ARG A 215 15.07 -6.11 7.66
N THR A 216 16.05 -6.95 7.36
CA THR A 216 16.46 -8.01 8.27
C THR A 216 17.26 -7.46 9.45
N THR A 217 18.01 -6.40 9.21
CA THR A 217 18.88 -5.76 10.21
C THR A 217 18.36 -4.43 10.74
N GLN A 218 17.47 -3.78 9.99
CA GLN A 218 16.93 -2.47 10.35
C GLN A 218 15.43 -2.45 10.05
N PRO A 219 14.56 -2.31 11.06
CA PRO A 219 13.13 -2.18 10.83
C PRO A 219 12.80 -0.87 10.14
N ALA A 220 11.74 -0.88 9.34
CA ALA A 220 11.17 0.35 8.80
C ALA A 220 10.47 1.13 9.91
N TYR A 221 10.58 2.46 9.90
CA TYR A 221 9.88 3.31 10.85
C TYR A 221 8.51 3.69 10.31
N PHE A 222 7.49 3.48 11.13
CA PHE A 222 6.10 3.78 10.82
C PHE A 222 5.58 4.96 11.62
N ARG A 223 4.64 5.65 11.03
CA ARG A 223 3.81 6.63 11.71
C ARG A 223 2.37 6.14 11.70
N VAL A 224 1.75 6.06 12.87
CA VAL A 224 0.32 5.84 12.97
C VAL A 224 -0.39 7.13 12.58
N MET A 225 -1.33 7.03 11.65
CA MET A 225 -2.14 8.14 11.18
C MET A 225 -3.55 8.04 11.79
N ARG A 226 -4.20 9.18 11.98
CA ARG A 226 -5.55 9.23 12.51
C ARG A 226 -6.55 8.72 11.48
N ASP A 227 -6.45 9.23 10.25
CA ASP A 227 -7.39 8.98 9.19
C ASP A 227 -6.67 8.51 7.91
N LEU A 228 -7.33 7.67 7.14
CA LEU A 228 -6.93 7.34 5.79
C LEU A 228 -7.62 8.29 4.84
N VAL A 229 -6.87 9.23 4.28
CA VAL A 229 -7.38 10.15 3.27
C VAL A 229 -7.11 9.60 1.89
N LEU A 230 -8.16 9.40 1.11
CA LEU A 230 -8.09 9.07 -0.31
C LEU A 230 -8.29 10.36 -1.12
N SER A 231 -7.43 10.59 -2.09
CA SER A 231 -7.58 11.68 -3.07
C SER A 231 -7.94 11.09 -4.42
N VAL A 232 -8.92 11.68 -5.09
CA VAL A 232 -9.38 11.30 -6.42
C VAL A 232 -9.31 12.51 -7.33
N THR A 233 -8.71 12.37 -8.52
CA THR A 233 -8.66 13.45 -9.49
C THR A 233 -9.23 13.03 -10.84
N SER A 234 -10.13 13.85 -11.35
CA SER A 234 -10.71 13.74 -12.69
C SER A 234 -9.83 14.42 -13.76
N LYS A 235 -8.87 15.26 -13.33
CA LYS A 235 -8.01 16.07 -14.22
C LYS A 235 -6.88 15.29 -14.84
N GLU A 236 -6.52 14.17 -14.24
CA GLU A 236 -5.48 13.28 -14.73
C GLU A 236 -6.09 11.94 -15.10
N THR A 237 -5.88 11.49 -16.34
CA THR A 237 -6.36 10.18 -16.82
C THR A 237 -5.22 9.18 -16.79
N TYR A 238 -5.49 7.99 -16.28
CA TYR A 238 -4.51 6.91 -16.30
C TYR A 238 -4.37 6.35 -17.73
N PRO A 239 -3.16 6.17 -18.25
CA PRO A 239 -2.95 5.85 -19.67
C PRO A 239 -3.31 4.42 -20.07
N ALA A 240 -3.47 3.52 -19.12
CA ALA A 240 -3.86 2.14 -19.36
C ALA A 240 -4.79 1.62 -18.25
N LEU A 241 -5.92 1.03 -18.64
CA LEU A 241 -6.80 0.30 -17.73
C LEU A 241 -6.72 -1.17 -18.06
N VAL A 242 -6.36 -2.00 -17.08
CA VAL A 242 -6.34 -3.45 -17.20
C VAL A 242 -7.59 -4.01 -16.52
N GLN A 243 -8.37 -4.76 -17.27
CA GLN A 243 -9.50 -5.52 -16.77
C GLN A 243 -9.12 -6.99 -16.75
N VAL A 244 -9.31 -7.64 -15.61
CA VAL A 244 -9.03 -9.05 -15.36
C VAL A 244 -10.33 -9.83 -15.34
N GLY A 245 -10.44 -10.86 -16.16
CA GLY A 245 -11.66 -11.63 -16.29
C GLY A 245 -12.78 -10.89 -17.05
N ASP A 246 -13.85 -11.59 -17.28
CA ASP A 246 -15.07 -11.11 -17.93
C ASP A 246 -16.31 -11.22 -17.03
N GLY A 247 -16.10 -11.55 -15.74
CA GLY A 247 -17.15 -11.78 -14.74
C GLY A 247 -17.67 -13.21 -14.72
N ASN A 248 -17.22 -14.08 -15.63
CA ASN A 248 -17.61 -15.48 -15.63
C ASN A 248 -16.83 -16.29 -14.61
N LEU A 249 -17.49 -17.28 -14.00
CA LEU A 249 -16.84 -18.27 -13.18
C LEU A 249 -16.04 -19.23 -14.07
N LEU A 250 -14.74 -19.33 -13.81
CA LEU A 250 -13.85 -20.27 -14.49
C LEU A 250 -13.56 -21.44 -13.56
N GLU A 251 -13.74 -22.64 -14.02
CA GLU A 251 -13.56 -23.86 -13.25
C GLU A 251 -12.41 -24.72 -13.78
N THR A 252 -11.70 -25.39 -12.89
CA THR A 252 -10.68 -26.39 -13.24
C THR A 252 -10.52 -27.42 -12.13
N SER A 253 -9.89 -28.53 -12.46
CA SER A 253 -9.52 -29.55 -11.47
C SER A 253 -8.21 -29.21 -10.76
N ARG A 254 -7.92 -29.88 -9.66
CA ARG A 254 -6.59 -29.85 -9.04
C ARG A 254 -5.53 -30.32 -10.04
N GLY A 255 -4.44 -29.59 -10.16
CA GLY A 255 -3.42 -29.81 -11.16
C GLY A 255 -3.77 -29.28 -12.56
N GLY A 256 -4.97 -28.70 -12.71
CA GLY A 256 -5.42 -28.11 -13.96
C GLY A 256 -4.94 -26.67 -14.17
N LYS A 257 -5.44 -26.07 -15.24
CA LYS A 257 -5.13 -24.71 -15.68
C LYS A 257 -6.41 -23.92 -15.87
N ILE A 258 -6.39 -22.66 -15.50
CA ILE A 258 -7.43 -21.67 -15.81
C ILE A 258 -6.82 -20.62 -16.73
N ASP A 259 -7.50 -20.29 -17.79
CA ASP A 259 -7.14 -19.24 -18.73
C ASP A 259 -8.01 -18.01 -18.48
N VAL A 260 -7.43 -17.00 -17.81
CA VAL A 260 -8.13 -15.77 -17.42
C VAL A 260 -7.99 -14.74 -18.54
N PRO A 261 -9.08 -14.26 -19.15
CA PRO A 261 -9.00 -13.22 -20.18
C PRO A 261 -8.58 -11.88 -19.55
N ILE A 262 -7.69 -11.18 -20.23
CA ILE A 262 -7.20 -9.85 -19.86
C ILE A 262 -7.52 -8.89 -20.99
N LYS A 263 -8.18 -7.76 -20.66
CA LYS A 263 -8.42 -6.66 -21.59
C LYS A 263 -7.69 -5.40 -21.14
N VAL A 264 -7.15 -4.65 -22.10
CA VAL A 264 -6.39 -3.43 -21.85
C VAL A 264 -6.98 -2.29 -22.68
N ALA A 265 -7.56 -1.30 -21.99
CA ALA A 265 -7.92 -0.05 -22.63
C ALA A 265 -6.71 0.89 -22.59
N ARG A 266 -6.19 1.26 -23.77
CA ARG A 266 -5.07 2.18 -23.93
C ARG A 266 -5.58 3.58 -24.24
N ARG A 267 -4.95 4.58 -23.63
CA ARG A 267 -5.36 5.99 -23.72
C ARG A 267 -4.13 6.88 -23.89
N LEU A 268 -4.36 8.12 -24.28
CA LEU A 268 -3.32 9.14 -24.39
C LEU A 268 -2.12 8.69 -25.25
N GLY A 269 -2.37 7.87 -26.28
CA GLY A 269 -1.31 7.36 -27.14
C GLY A 269 -0.36 6.35 -26.47
N PHE A 270 -0.76 5.73 -25.34
CA PHE A 270 0.08 4.74 -24.68
C PHE A 270 0.23 3.47 -25.53
N GLY A 271 1.37 3.35 -26.22
CA GLY A 271 1.74 2.24 -27.07
C GLY A 271 2.86 1.35 -26.53
N GLU A 272 3.28 1.55 -25.27
CA GLU A 272 4.35 0.75 -24.70
C GLU A 272 3.89 -0.68 -24.40
N LYS A 273 4.81 -1.63 -24.60
CA LYS A 273 4.62 -2.99 -24.12
C LYS A 273 4.81 -3.02 -22.62
N PHE A 274 4.09 -3.89 -21.95
CA PHE A 274 4.25 -4.11 -20.53
C PHE A 274 3.98 -5.57 -20.15
N LYS A 275 4.56 -5.97 -19.02
CA LYS A 275 4.43 -7.30 -18.47
C LYS A 275 3.58 -7.25 -17.21
N LEU A 276 2.55 -8.07 -17.17
CA LEU A 276 1.75 -8.32 -15.97
C LEU A 276 2.36 -9.47 -15.20
N ILE A 277 2.70 -9.21 -13.95
CA ILE A 277 3.32 -10.16 -13.03
C ILE A 277 2.41 -10.30 -11.83
N ALA A 278 2.06 -11.52 -11.47
CA ALA A 278 1.28 -11.78 -10.28
C ALA A 278 2.12 -11.56 -9.01
N GLN A 279 1.50 -10.95 -8.03
CA GLN A 279 2.10 -10.62 -6.74
C GLN A 279 1.26 -11.22 -5.61
N ASN A 280 1.90 -11.51 -4.48
CA ASN A 280 1.25 -12.13 -3.31
C ASN A 280 0.58 -13.46 -3.66
N VAL A 281 1.27 -14.28 -4.45
CA VAL A 281 0.73 -15.55 -4.97
C VAL A 281 0.88 -16.63 -3.92
N PRO A 282 -0.21 -17.31 -3.53
CA PRO A 282 -0.16 -18.50 -2.68
C PRO A 282 0.62 -19.63 -3.35
N GLY A 283 1.26 -20.48 -2.54
CA GLY A 283 2.14 -21.55 -3.05
C GLY A 283 1.45 -22.61 -3.91
N GLU A 284 0.15 -22.74 -3.75
CA GLU A 284 -0.72 -23.69 -4.48
C GLU A 284 -1.10 -23.22 -5.88
N VAL A 285 -0.93 -21.93 -6.15
CA VAL A 285 -1.35 -21.29 -7.40
C VAL A 285 -0.13 -20.74 -8.09
N LYS A 286 0.00 -20.97 -9.38
CA LYS A 286 1.10 -20.43 -10.20
C LYS A 286 0.54 -19.70 -11.43
N PRO A 287 0.26 -18.40 -11.31
CA PRO A 287 -0.02 -17.57 -12.47
C PRO A 287 1.23 -17.45 -13.32
N GLY A 288 1.05 -17.58 -14.64
CA GLY A 288 2.10 -17.25 -15.60
C GLY A 288 2.34 -15.74 -15.68
N ASP A 289 3.46 -15.35 -16.26
CA ASP A 289 3.69 -13.97 -16.68
C ASP A 289 2.97 -13.72 -18.01
N LEU A 290 2.35 -12.54 -18.15
CA LEU A 290 1.71 -12.13 -19.38
C LEU A 290 2.33 -10.85 -19.91
N GLU A 291 2.99 -10.93 -21.07
CA GLU A 291 3.45 -9.75 -21.81
C GLU A 291 2.38 -9.31 -22.81
N ILE A 292 2.05 -8.03 -22.81
CA ILE A 292 1.09 -7.41 -23.73
C ILE A 292 1.83 -6.38 -24.57
N ASN A 293 1.93 -6.64 -25.87
CA ASN A 293 2.58 -5.74 -26.80
C ASN A 293 1.81 -4.43 -26.98
N GLY A 294 2.48 -3.39 -27.48
CA GLY A 294 1.93 -2.06 -27.61
C GLY A 294 0.73 -1.96 -28.57
N ASP A 295 0.66 -2.84 -29.55
CA ASP A 295 -0.40 -2.95 -30.55
C ASP A 295 -1.59 -3.83 -30.11
N LYS A 296 -1.46 -4.54 -28.97
CA LYS A 296 -2.49 -5.46 -28.48
C LYS A 296 -3.26 -4.87 -27.32
N SER A 297 -4.55 -5.13 -27.31
CA SER A 297 -5.50 -4.75 -26.25
C SER A 297 -6.05 -5.95 -25.47
N GLU A 298 -5.61 -7.15 -25.79
CA GLU A 298 -6.08 -8.38 -25.16
C GLU A 298 -4.94 -9.35 -24.91
N GLY A 299 -5.13 -10.23 -23.94
CA GLY A 299 -4.22 -11.30 -23.59
C GLY A 299 -4.91 -12.36 -22.74
N THR A 300 -4.23 -13.46 -22.47
CA THR A 300 -4.74 -14.55 -21.63
C THR A 300 -3.71 -14.86 -20.55
N LEU A 301 -4.11 -14.74 -19.29
CA LEU A 301 -3.29 -15.12 -18.16
C LEU A 301 -3.55 -16.57 -17.80
N ALA A 302 -2.56 -17.43 -17.99
CA ALA A 302 -2.62 -18.81 -17.57
C ALA A 302 -2.37 -18.93 -16.07
N VAL A 303 -3.30 -19.54 -15.34
CA VAL A 303 -3.18 -19.79 -13.89
C VAL A 303 -3.21 -21.30 -13.65
N HIS A 304 -2.09 -21.84 -13.20
CA HIS A 304 -1.97 -23.27 -12.92
C HIS A 304 -2.19 -23.56 -11.43
N ILE A 305 -2.99 -24.58 -11.15
CA ILE A 305 -3.12 -25.17 -9.80
C ILE A 305 -2.15 -26.34 -9.75
N THR A 306 -0.95 -26.12 -9.24
CA THR A 306 0.18 -27.05 -9.42
C THR A 306 0.27 -28.12 -8.33
N ASN A 307 -0.37 -27.91 -7.19
CA ASN A 307 -0.27 -28.85 -6.08
C ASN A 307 -1.51 -29.73 -5.98
N ALA A 308 -1.36 -31.04 -6.25
CA ALA A 308 -2.45 -32.00 -6.05
C ALA A 308 -2.98 -32.05 -4.59
N LYS A 309 -2.17 -31.55 -3.64
CA LYS A 309 -2.54 -31.41 -2.23
C LYS A 309 -3.06 -30.01 -1.88
N ALA A 310 -3.32 -29.15 -2.88
CA ALA A 310 -3.86 -27.83 -2.65
C ALA A 310 -5.13 -27.95 -1.78
N LYS A 311 -5.16 -27.21 -0.69
CA LYS A 311 -6.30 -27.19 0.22
C LYS A 311 -7.45 -26.41 -0.43
N VAL A 312 -8.67 -26.78 -0.08
CA VAL A 312 -9.84 -25.97 -0.41
C VAL A 312 -9.73 -24.67 0.39
N GLY A 313 -9.91 -23.54 -0.28
CA GLY A 313 -9.81 -22.23 0.36
C GLY A 313 -9.85 -21.11 -0.66
N LEU A 314 -9.86 -19.88 -0.16
CA LEU A 314 -9.81 -18.66 -0.94
C LEU A 314 -8.35 -18.23 -1.12
N TYR A 315 -7.97 -17.96 -2.34
CA TYR A 315 -6.63 -17.52 -2.71
C TYR A 315 -6.72 -16.18 -3.45
N ASN A 316 -6.07 -15.15 -2.91
CA ASN A 316 -6.06 -13.82 -3.49
C ASN A 316 -4.65 -13.46 -3.97
N PHE A 317 -4.56 -12.94 -5.17
CA PHE A 317 -3.36 -12.32 -5.70
C PHE A 317 -3.74 -11.11 -6.58
N TYR A 318 -2.81 -10.22 -6.85
CA TYR A 318 -3.02 -9.11 -7.75
C TYR A 318 -1.97 -9.08 -8.86
N LEU A 319 -2.31 -8.42 -9.97
CA LEU A 319 -1.39 -8.24 -11.09
C LEU A 319 -0.74 -6.86 -11.01
N ARG A 320 0.56 -6.83 -11.23
CA ARG A 320 1.35 -5.61 -11.27
C ARG A 320 2.12 -5.50 -12.56
N SER A 321 2.21 -4.29 -13.07
CA SER A 321 3.13 -3.93 -14.15
C SER A 321 3.96 -2.73 -13.75
N ASP A 322 5.24 -2.78 -14.08
CA ASP A 322 6.16 -1.65 -13.97
C ASP A 322 6.48 -1.17 -15.39
N THR A 323 5.88 -0.06 -15.79
CA THR A 323 6.13 0.56 -17.09
C THR A 323 6.23 2.08 -16.97
N LYS A 324 6.89 2.71 -17.94
CA LYS A 324 6.97 4.17 -17.99
C LYS A 324 5.71 4.72 -18.64
N VAL A 325 5.04 5.59 -17.95
CA VAL A 325 3.83 6.25 -18.45
C VAL A 325 4.01 7.77 -18.42
N LYS A 326 3.46 8.44 -19.43
CA LYS A 326 3.35 9.90 -19.46
C LYS A 326 1.92 10.25 -19.09
N ILE A 327 1.76 11.01 -18.02
CA ILE A 327 0.46 11.50 -17.57
C ILE A 327 0.46 13.02 -17.73
N PRO A 328 -0.39 13.58 -18.63
CA PRO A 328 -0.57 15.02 -18.72
C PRO A 328 -1.14 15.52 -17.38
N ARG A 329 -0.44 16.47 -16.78
CA ARG A 329 -0.94 17.16 -15.59
C ARG A 329 -1.62 18.44 -16.01
N ASN A 330 -2.81 18.69 -15.47
CA ASN A 330 -3.55 19.93 -15.71
C ASN A 330 -3.79 20.21 -17.22
N ALA A 331 -4.40 19.24 -17.92
CA ALA A 331 -4.68 19.32 -19.35
C ALA A 331 -5.44 20.61 -19.75
N ASP A 332 -6.36 21.08 -18.86
CA ASP A 332 -7.11 22.33 -19.08
C ASP A 332 -6.20 23.57 -19.07
N ALA A 333 -5.15 23.57 -18.26
CA ALA A 333 -4.19 24.68 -18.27
C ALA A 333 -3.32 24.66 -19.54
N VAL A 334 -2.97 23.49 -20.04
CA VAL A 334 -2.25 23.35 -21.32
C VAL A 334 -3.13 23.85 -22.45
N ALA A 335 -4.40 23.43 -22.54
CA ALA A 335 -5.34 23.89 -23.58
C ALA A 335 -5.55 25.42 -23.55
N ARG A 336 -5.66 26.00 -22.34
CA ARG A 336 -5.75 27.46 -22.19
C ARG A 336 -4.50 28.18 -22.66
N ALA A 337 -3.31 27.70 -22.26
CA ALA A 337 -2.04 28.29 -22.68
C ALA A 337 -1.83 28.18 -24.19
N GLU A 338 -2.20 27.08 -24.82
CA GLU A 338 -2.15 26.91 -26.28
C GLU A 338 -3.10 27.86 -27.01
N ALA A 339 -4.32 28.04 -26.47
CA ALA A 339 -5.28 29.01 -27.02
C ALA A 339 -4.76 30.45 -26.90
N GLU A 340 -4.21 30.83 -25.75
CA GLU A 340 -3.59 32.13 -25.52
C GLU A 340 -2.38 32.36 -26.43
N GLN A 341 -1.54 31.34 -26.59
CA GLN A 341 -0.42 31.41 -27.52
C GLN A 341 -0.85 31.70 -28.96
N LYS A 342 -1.90 31.05 -29.44
CA LYS A 342 -2.47 31.28 -30.76
C LYS A 342 -2.97 32.72 -30.94
N LEU A 343 -3.65 33.25 -29.92
CA LEU A 343 -4.12 34.64 -29.93
C LEU A 343 -2.94 35.64 -29.98
N ILE A 344 -1.92 35.39 -29.16
CA ILE A 344 -0.70 36.23 -29.15
C ILE A 344 0.02 36.19 -30.50
N VAL A 345 0.19 35.01 -31.09
CA VAL A 345 0.82 34.84 -32.39
C VAL A 345 0.05 35.61 -33.49
N ALA A 346 -1.28 35.52 -33.47
CA ALA A 346 -2.13 36.27 -34.40
C ALA A 346 -1.98 37.79 -34.22
N ALA A 347 -2.00 38.28 -32.98
CA ALA A 347 -1.81 39.70 -32.66
C ALA A 347 -0.44 40.21 -33.09
N VAL A 348 0.63 39.43 -32.86
CA VAL A 348 1.97 39.77 -33.31
C VAL A 348 2.05 39.89 -34.84
N ALA A 349 1.40 38.95 -35.56
CA ALA A 349 1.36 39.00 -37.02
C ALA A 349 0.61 40.24 -37.52
N GLN A 350 -0.50 40.61 -36.89
CA GLN A 350 -1.25 41.81 -37.23
C GLN A 350 -0.42 43.10 -36.98
N ILE A 351 0.19 43.21 -35.81
CA ILE A 351 1.07 44.35 -35.47
C ILE A 351 2.25 44.46 -36.44
N ALA A 352 2.82 43.35 -36.87
CA ALA A 352 3.90 43.34 -37.85
C ALA A 352 3.46 43.89 -39.21
N GLU A 353 2.25 43.60 -39.67
CA GLU A 353 1.70 44.12 -40.93
C GLU A 353 1.33 45.63 -40.79
N GLU A 354 0.74 46.03 -39.66
CA GLU A 354 0.49 47.44 -39.35
C GLU A 354 1.80 48.27 -39.33
N LEU A 355 2.86 47.71 -38.71
CA LEU A 355 4.18 48.36 -38.69
C LEU A 355 4.78 48.50 -40.08
N LYS A 356 4.60 47.50 -40.93
CA LYS A 356 5.09 47.54 -42.33
C LYS A 356 4.33 48.60 -43.13
N THR A 357 3.03 48.73 -42.96
CA THR A 357 2.19 49.74 -43.58
C THR A 357 2.59 51.15 -43.11
N ALA A 358 2.71 51.34 -41.79
CA ALA A 358 3.10 52.61 -41.21
C ALA A 358 4.55 53.07 -41.65
N LYS A 359 5.48 52.12 -41.80
CA LYS A 359 6.81 52.41 -42.36
C LYS A 359 6.72 52.85 -43.80
N ALA A 360 5.92 52.19 -44.63
CA ALA A 360 5.74 52.58 -46.04
C ALA A 360 5.12 53.97 -46.15
N GLU A 361 4.15 54.32 -45.32
CA GLU A 361 3.54 55.64 -45.25
C GLU A 361 4.55 56.70 -44.79
N LEU A 362 5.39 56.41 -43.81
CA LEU A 362 6.44 57.28 -43.33
C LEU A 362 7.50 57.57 -44.43
N ASP A 363 7.93 56.53 -45.13
CA ASP A 363 8.90 56.65 -46.21
C ASP A 363 8.34 57.48 -47.38
N ALA A 364 7.05 57.29 -47.72
CA ALA A 364 6.34 58.07 -48.72
C ALA A 364 6.24 59.56 -48.30
N ALA A 365 5.86 59.83 -47.05
CA ALA A 365 5.79 61.21 -46.53
C ALA A 365 7.15 61.87 -46.44
N ALA A 366 8.20 61.18 -46.05
CA ALA A 366 9.55 61.65 -46.01
C ALA A 366 10.07 62.02 -47.43
N LYS A 367 9.74 61.21 -48.44
CA LYS A 367 10.06 61.49 -49.84
C LYS A 367 9.34 62.74 -50.36
N ALA A 368 8.03 62.85 -50.09
CA ALA A 368 7.23 64.04 -50.50
C ALA A 368 7.74 65.31 -49.81
N ALA A 369 8.10 65.26 -48.53
CA ALA A 369 8.68 66.41 -47.82
C ALA A 369 10.07 66.81 -48.42
N GLY A 370 10.87 65.81 -48.79
CA GLY A 370 12.15 66.06 -49.46
C GLY A 370 12.01 66.73 -50.84
N GLU A 371 11.03 66.31 -51.62
CA GLU A 371 10.66 66.87 -52.89
C GLU A 371 10.12 68.32 -52.76
N ALA A 372 9.25 68.57 -51.78
CA ALA A 372 8.72 69.88 -51.45
C ALA A 372 9.85 70.84 -50.98
N ALA A 373 10.77 70.33 -50.14
CA ALA A 373 11.96 71.17 -49.70
C ALA A 373 12.92 71.52 -50.83
N LYS A 374 13.04 70.66 -51.84
CA LYS A 374 13.80 70.99 -53.08
C LYS A 374 13.11 72.04 -53.91
N ALA A 375 11.81 71.89 -54.16
CA ALA A 375 11.02 72.87 -54.93
C ALA A 375 11.01 74.28 -54.29
N ALA A 376 11.03 74.34 -52.94
CA ALA A 376 11.12 75.58 -52.18
C ALA A 376 12.50 76.25 -52.21
N LYS A 377 13.58 75.54 -52.63
CA LYS A 377 14.92 76.07 -52.79
C LYS A 377 15.25 76.57 -54.24
N ASP A 378 14.50 76.04 -55.22
CA ASP A 378 14.69 76.30 -56.63
C ASP A 378 13.71 77.37 -57.17
N GLY A 379 12.81 77.95 -56.37
CA GLY A 379 11.93 79.07 -56.60
C GLY A 379 12.29 80.29 -55.73
#